data_d7f088a5aaeebe0468b1d2cfb09b3765
#
_entry.id   d7f088a5aaeebe0468b1d2cfb09b3765
#
_cell.length_a   1.000
_cell.length_b   1.000
_cell.length_c   1.000
_cell.angle_alpha   90.00
_cell.angle_beta   90.00
_cell.angle_gamma   90.00
#
_symmetry.space_group_name_H-M   'P 1'
#
loop_
_entity.id
_entity.type
_entity.pdbx_description
1 polymer ?
#
loop_
_entity_poly.entity_id
_entity_poly.type
_entity_poly.pdbx_seq_one_letter_code
_entity_poly.pdbx_strand_id
1 'polypeptide(L)'
;MKKTILALCALCLVAFTSCKEDATSKIKSDNVAAAAERDATAGEFPVISFTESEHDFGTIMNGTPVETKFVYTNTGNTPLVVSNIKSTCGCTVPQDWSRSPLAPGESSEFTVKFNGKGANQVSKSITLTTNTEKGSEIVKIKAFIQPDPNAPVKKAGTTSINPVK
;
A
#
# COMPACT_ATOMS: atom_id res chain seq x y z
N MET A 1 27.35 -30.44 64.85
CA MET A 1 27.30 -30.29 63.36
C MET A 1 25.94 -30.68 62.74
N LYS A 2 25.23 -31.69 63.23
CA LYS A 2 23.89 -32.10 62.67
C LYS A 2 22.75 -31.09 62.94
N LYS A 3 22.81 -30.32 64.05
CA LYS A 3 21.74 -29.36 64.42
C LYS A 3 21.85 -28.01 63.71
N THR A 4 23.02 -27.65 63.21
CA THR A 4 23.23 -26.42 62.45
C THR A 4 22.80 -26.53 60.99
N ILE A 5 22.85 -27.75 60.40
CA ILE A 5 22.42 -28.02 59.06
C ILE A 5 20.89 -27.96 58.94
N LEU A 6 20.17 -28.43 59.95
CA LEU A 6 18.69 -28.38 59.98
C LEU A 6 18.13 -26.93 60.06
N ALA A 7 18.86 -26.02 60.76
CA ALA A 7 18.45 -24.61 60.84
C ALA A 7 18.68 -23.85 59.50
N LEU A 8 19.71 -24.24 58.72
CA LEU A 8 20.01 -23.63 57.42
C LEU A 8 18.99 -24.05 56.34
N CYS A 9 18.50 -25.30 56.37
CA CYS A 9 17.48 -25.77 55.45
C CYS A 9 16.09 -25.14 55.67
N ALA A 10 15.75 -24.80 56.94
CA ALA A 10 14.47 -24.15 57.24
C ALA A 10 14.42 -22.70 56.74
N LEU A 11 15.56 -22.02 56.64
CA LEU A 11 15.62 -20.62 56.18
C LEU A 11 15.51 -20.50 54.64
N CYS A 12 15.82 -21.56 53.85
CA CYS A 12 15.70 -21.56 52.38
C CYS A 12 14.27 -21.81 51.88
N LEU A 13 13.35 -22.31 52.73
CA LEU A 13 11.98 -22.62 52.31
C LEU A 13 11.01 -21.42 52.34
N VAL A 14 11.42 -20.28 52.87
CA VAL A 14 10.58 -19.06 52.95
C VAL A 14 10.78 -18.12 51.76
N ALA A 15 11.77 -18.37 50.91
CA ALA A 15 12.14 -17.46 49.80
C ALA A 15 11.33 -17.68 48.48
N PHE A 16 10.42 -18.65 48.41
CA PHE A 16 9.65 -18.96 47.20
C PHE A 16 8.19 -18.51 47.19
N THR A 17 7.79 -17.65 48.12
CA THR A 17 6.42 -17.08 48.16
C THR A 17 6.37 -15.67 47.60
N SER A 18 7.21 -15.33 46.62
CA SER A 18 7.11 -14.05 45.95
C SER A 18 6.66 -14.22 44.50
N CYS A 19 5.64 -13.46 44.15
CA CYS A 19 5.06 -13.23 42.83
C CYS A 19 3.96 -14.21 42.39
N LYS A 20 2.82 -14.20 43.09
CA LYS A 20 1.52 -14.31 42.45
C LYS A 20 0.90 -12.93 42.32
N GLU A 21 1.52 -12.05 41.56
CA GLU A 21 0.74 -10.95 40.98
C GLU A 21 -0.13 -11.57 39.88
N ASP A 22 -1.44 -11.58 40.12
CA ASP A 22 -2.40 -12.01 39.10
C ASP A 22 -2.24 -11.11 37.90
N ALA A 23 -1.63 -11.64 36.83
CA ALA A 23 -1.51 -10.97 35.53
C ALA A 23 -2.89 -10.58 34.97
N THR A 24 -3.94 -11.27 35.40
CA THR A 24 -5.34 -11.00 35.05
C THR A 24 -5.86 -9.66 35.57
N SER A 25 -5.34 -9.15 36.70
CA SER A 25 -5.77 -7.85 37.25
C SER A 25 -5.28 -6.66 36.43
N LYS A 26 -4.27 -6.86 35.57
CA LYS A 26 -3.73 -5.82 34.67
C LYS A 26 -4.43 -5.78 33.30
N ILE A 27 -5.30 -6.75 33.02
CA ILE A 27 -6.05 -6.79 31.76
C ILE A 27 -7.30 -5.92 31.96
N LYS A 28 -7.32 -4.76 31.31
CA LYS A 28 -8.52 -3.92 31.28
C LYS A 28 -9.60 -4.63 30.48
N SER A 29 -10.83 -4.69 31.01
CA SER A 29 -12.00 -5.27 30.32
C SER A 29 -12.21 -4.73 28.93
N ASP A 30 -11.93 -3.44 28.72
CA ASP A 30 -12.01 -2.76 27.42
C ASP A 30 -11.03 -3.34 26.39
N ASN A 31 -9.83 -3.73 26.85
CA ASN A 31 -8.85 -4.37 25.97
C ASN A 31 -9.23 -5.80 25.58
N VAL A 32 -9.93 -6.52 26.48
CA VAL A 32 -10.44 -7.87 26.19
C VAL A 32 -11.60 -7.81 25.19
N ALA A 33 -12.51 -6.85 25.37
CA ALA A 33 -13.61 -6.62 24.45
C ALA A 33 -13.08 -6.23 23.06
N ALA A 34 -12.12 -5.29 22.99
CA ALA A 34 -11.50 -4.89 21.73
C ALA A 34 -10.65 -6.00 21.06
N ALA A 35 -10.11 -6.94 21.86
CA ALA A 35 -9.42 -8.12 21.31
C ALA A 35 -10.43 -9.13 20.75
N ALA A 36 -11.51 -9.39 21.48
CA ALA A 36 -12.58 -10.30 21.03
C ALA A 36 -13.25 -9.80 19.74
N GLU A 37 -13.45 -8.48 19.61
CA GLU A 37 -13.98 -7.87 18.39
C GLU A 37 -13.01 -8.02 17.21
N ARG A 38 -11.70 -7.85 17.44
CA ARG A 38 -10.67 -8.10 16.42
C ARG A 38 -10.59 -9.59 16.03
N ASP A 39 -10.72 -10.49 16.98
CA ASP A 39 -10.68 -11.93 16.72
C ASP A 39 -11.95 -12.39 15.99
N ALA A 40 -13.11 -11.78 16.24
CA ALA A 40 -14.35 -12.05 15.52
C ALA A 40 -14.28 -11.64 14.04
N THR A 41 -13.46 -10.62 13.71
CA THR A 41 -13.20 -10.16 12.33
C THR A 41 -11.88 -10.72 11.76
N ALA A 42 -11.17 -11.56 12.51
CA ALA A 42 -9.94 -12.19 12.07
C ALA A 42 -10.22 -13.12 10.88
N GLY A 43 -9.72 -12.75 9.71
CA GLY A 43 -9.96 -13.45 8.44
C GLY A 43 -10.96 -12.76 7.52
N GLU A 44 -11.61 -11.66 7.96
CA GLU A 44 -12.34 -10.78 7.05
C GLU A 44 -11.41 -9.72 6.47
N PHE A 45 -11.33 -9.68 5.16
CA PHE A 45 -10.55 -8.65 4.45
C PHE A 45 -11.48 -7.54 3.94
N PRO A 46 -11.01 -6.29 3.91
CA PRO A 46 -11.74 -5.23 3.23
C PRO A 46 -11.78 -5.48 1.73
N VAL A 47 -12.82 -4.97 1.09
CA VAL A 47 -13.00 -5.04 -0.36
C VAL A 47 -12.95 -3.64 -0.92
N ILE A 48 -12.08 -3.43 -1.90
CA ILE A 48 -11.96 -2.16 -2.61
C ILE A 48 -12.68 -2.25 -3.96
N SER A 49 -13.48 -1.24 -4.27
CA SER A 49 -14.11 -1.07 -5.57
C SER A 49 -13.71 0.28 -6.16
N PHE A 50 -13.35 0.30 -7.43
CA PHE A 50 -13.03 1.53 -8.15
C PHE A 50 -14.20 1.95 -9.01
N THR A 51 -14.51 3.24 -9.05
CA THR A 51 -15.47 3.81 -10.01
C THR A 51 -14.98 3.59 -11.44
N GLU A 52 -13.68 3.74 -11.65
CA GLU A 52 -12.99 3.51 -12.91
C GLU A 52 -11.64 2.86 -12.59
N SER A 53 -11.34 1.71 -13.19
CA SER A 53 -10.06 1.03 -13.01
C SER A 53 -9.04 1.34 -14.13
N GLU A 54 -9.50 1.99 -15.20
CA GLU A 54 -8.67 2.36 -16.34
C GLU A 54 -9.17 3.68 -16.93
N HIS A 55 -8.30 4.69 -16.98
CA HIS A 55 -8.59 6.01 -17.55
C HIS A 55 -7.84 6.21 -18.86
N ASP A 56 -8.56 6.60 -19.92
CA ASP A 56 -7.97 6.90 -21.23
C ASP A 56 -8.01 8.41 -21.50
N PHE A 57 -6.84 9.04 -21.55
CA PHE A 57 -6.69 10.45 -21.90
C PHE A 57 -6.93 10.74 -23.41
N GLY A 58 -7.16 9.71 -24.22
CA GLY A 58 -7.25 9.86 -25.66
C GLY A 58 -5.91 10.27 -26.28
N THR A 59 -5.99 11.12 -27.31
CA THR A 59 -4.79 11.61 -28.02
C THR A 59 -4.25 12.88 -27.39
N ILE A 60 -2.98 12.84 -26.98
CA ILE A 60 -2.24 13.98 -26.40
C ILE A 60 -0.94 14.23 -27.16
N MET A 61 -0.47 15.47 -27.16
CA MET A 61 0.85 15.82 -27.72
C MET A 61 1.97 15.37 -26.82
N ASN A 62 3.09 14.93 -27.39
CA ASN A 62 4.25 14.49 -26.60
C ASN A 62 4.75 15.62 -25.67
N GLY A 63 4.86 15.28 -24.38
CA GLY A 63 5.30 16.20 -23.35
C GLY A 63 4.20 17.09 -22.76
N THR A 64 2.94 16.91 -23.14
CA THR A 64 1.80 17.59 -22.53
C THR A 64 1.37 16.86 -21.25
N PRO A 65 1.55 17.46 -20.07
CA PRO A 65 1.12 16.85 -18.82
C PRO A 65 -0.41 16.75 -18.77
N VAL A 66 -0.89 15.60 -18.27
CA VAL A 66 -2.32 15.35 -18.02
C VAL A 66 -2.50 14.73 -16.65
N GLU A 67 -3.69 14.89 -16.07
CA GLU A 67 -4.02 14.32 -14.78
C GLU A 67 -5.45 13.77 -14.74
N THR A 68 -5.66 12.77 -13.88
CA THR A 68 -6.97 12.22 -13.59
C THR A 68 -7.05 11.84 -12.12
N LYS A 69 -8.27 11.66 -11.62
CA LYS A 69 -8.56 11.17 -10.27
C LYS A 69 -9.16 9.79 -10.34
N PHE A 70 -8.65 8.90 -9.52
CA PHE A 70 -9.27 7.60 -9.28
C PHE A 70 -10.00 7.63 -7.94
N VAL A 71 -11.29 7.34 -7.98
CA VAL A 71 -12.14 7.21 -6.79
C VAL A 71 -12.28 5.72 -6.46
N TYR A 72 -12.12 5.40 -5.19
CA TYR A 72 -12.30 4.05 -4.67
C TYR A 72 -13.18 4.06 -3.42
N THR A 73 -13.92 2.98 -3.22
CA THR A 73 -14.84 2.79 -2.10
C THR A 73 -14.50 1.49 -1.38
N ASN A 74 -14.54 1.52 -0.07
CA ASN A 74 -14.52 0.30 0.73
C ASN A 74 -15.91 -0.34 0.70
N THR A 75 -16.06 -1.40 -0.07
CA THR A 75 -17.32 -2.18 -0.17
C THR A 75 -17.33 -3.41 0.73
N GLY A 76 -16.27 -3.63 1.50
CA GLY A 76 -16.17 -4.67 2.52
C GLY A 76 -16.72 -4.25 3.87
N ASN A 77 -16.62 -5.14 4.86
CA ASN A 77 -17.13 -4.93 6.21
C ASN A 77 -16.05 -4.51 7.21
N THR A 78 -14.76 -4.56 6.82
CA THR A 78 -13.61 -4.19 7.66
C THR A 78 -12.92 -2.95 7.12
N PRO A 79 -12.22 -2.17 7.97
CA PRO A 79 -11.55 -0.94 7.54
C PRO A 79 -10.48 -1.19 6.45
N LEU A 80 -10.56 -0.45 5.34
CA LEU A 80 -9.62 -0.47 4.24
C LEU A 80 -8.48 0.52 4.48
N VAL A 81 -7.23 0.06 4.35
CA VAL A 81 -6.04 0.90 4.41
C VAL A 81 -5.29 0.84 3.09
N VAL A 82 -5.04 2.01 2.49
CA VAL A 82 -4.13 2.16 1.35
C VAL A 82 -2.81 2.69 1.88
N SER A 83 -1.84 1.80 2.09
CA SER A 83 -0.56 2.14 2.71
C SER A 83 0.41 2.81 1.75
N ASN A 84 0.34 2.48 0.46
CA ASN A 84 1.21 3.04 -0.57
C ASN A 84 0.52 3.04 -1.93
N ILE A 85 0.84 4.04 -2.76
CA ILE A 85 0.45 4.10 -4.17
C ILE A 85 1.71 4.42 -4.97
N LYS A 86 2.03 3.60 -5.96
CA LYS A 86 3.20 3.78 -6.82
C LYS A 86 2.90 3.45 -8.27
N SER A 87 3.57 4.12 -9.19
CA SER A 87 3.55 3.80 -10.60
C SER A 87 4.78 2.97 -11.01
N THR A 88 4.66 2.27 -12.12
CA THR A 88 5.75 1.49 -12.75
C THR A 88 6.87 2.36 -13.32
N CYS A 89 6.65 3.67 -13.51
CA CYS A 89 7.66 4.60 -14.01
C CYS A 89 7.58 5.96 -13.30
N GLY A 90 8.70 6.70 -13.26
CA GLY A 90 8.74 8.07 -12.73
C GLY A 90 8.03 9.11 -13.59
N CYS A 91 7.48 8.72 -14.75
CA CYS A 91 6.70 9.58 -15.63
C CYS A 91 5.24 9.74 -15.20
N THR A 92 4.80 8.93 -14.23
CA THR A 92 3.46 8.94 -13.66
C THR A 92 3.61 9.01 -12.14
N VAL A 93 3.01 10.02 -11.52
CA VAL A 93 3.16 10.29 -10.09
C VAL A 93 1.79 10.28 -9.42
N PRO A 94 1.51 9.29 -8.56
CA PRO A 94 0.34 9.33 -7.69
C PRO A 94 0.52 10.37 -6.57
N GLN A 95 -0.55 11.10 -6.25
CA GLN A 95 -0.56 12.17 -5.24
C GLN A 95 -1.88 12.17 -4.46
N ASP A 96 -1.90 12.88 -3.34
CA ASP A 96 -3.10 13.29 -2.62
C ASP A 96 -3.98 12.15 -2.11
N TRP A 97 -3.39 11.05 -1.62
CA TRP A 97 -4.17 9.97 -1.00
C TRP A 97 -4.04 9.96 0.53
N SER A 98 -5.10 9.53 1.19
CA SER A 98 -5.11 9.30 2.64
C SER A 98 -4.56 7.92 2.98
N ARG A 99 -3.79 7.83 4.08
CA ARG A 99 -3.39 6.58 4.71
C ARG A 99 -4.26 6.20 5.91
N SER A 100 -5.22 7.05 6.24
CA SER A 100 -6.19 6.75 7.30
C SER A 100 -7.06 5.58 6.89
N PRO A 101 -7.44 4.71 7.84
CA PRO A 101 -8.40 3.64 7.56
C PRO A 101 -9.72 4.24 7.03
N LEU A 102 -10.24 3.65 5.96
CA LEU A 102 -11.50 3.99 5.34
C LEU A 102 -12.57 3.03 5.84
N ALA A 103 -13.60 3.54 6.51
CA ALA A 103 -14.67 2.71 7.06
C ALA A 103 -15.50 2.03 5.95
N PRO A 104 -16.24 0.94 6.27
CA PRO A 104 -17.19 0.34 5.34
C PRO A 104 -18.16 1.36 4.72
N GLY A 105 -18.29 1.34 3.40
CA GLY A 105 -19.13 2.26 2.63
C GLY A 105 -18.50 3.63 2.35
N GLU A 106 -17.38 3.98 2.95
CA GLU A 106 -16.68 5.23 2.67
C GLU A 106 -15.89 5.19 1.37
N SER A 107 -15.76 6.37 0.74
CA SER A 107 -14.98 6.57 -0.49
C SER A 107 -13.82 7.52 -0.26
N SER A 108 -12.76 7.32 -1.01
CA SER A 108 -11.60 8.20 -1.07
C SER A 108 -11.09 8.30 -2.51
N GLU A 109 -10.16 9.23 -2.75
CA GLU A 109 -9.60 9.44 -4.09
C GLU A 109 -8.09 9.65 -4.03
N PHE A 110 -7.44 9.49 -5.16
CA PHE A 110 -6.06 9.92 -5.39
C PHE A 110 -5.91 10.46 -6.80
N THR A 111 -5.00 11.42 -6.95
CA THR A 111 -4.69 12.04 -8.23
C THR A 111 -3.51 11.32 -8.89
N VAL A 112 -3.57 11.10 -10.20
CA VAL A 112 -2.47 10.57 -11.01
C VAL A 112 -2.07 11.61 -12.04
N LYS A 113 -0.82 12.08 -11.96
CA LYS A 113 -0.22 13.00 -12.94
C LYS A 113 0.70 12.24 -13.87
N PHE A 114 0.46 12.35 -15.16
CA PHE A 114 1.30 11.80 -16.21
C PHE A 114 1.95 12.94 -17.01
N ASN A 115 3.26 12.87 -17.23
CA ASN A 115 4.01 13.93 -17.89
C ASN A 115 3.86 13.96 -19.42
N GLY A 116 3.00 13.09 -19.99
CA GLY A 116 2.72 13.04 -21.41
C GLY A 116 3.87 12.55 -22.29
N LYS A 117 4.98 12.06 -21.73
CA LYS A 117 6.13 11.61 -22.51
C LYS A 117 5.97 10.18 -22.98
N GLY A 118 6.28 9.98 -24.26
CA GLY A 118 6.21 8.67 -24.91
C GLY A 118 6.05 8.80 -26.42
N ALA A 119 5.60 7.73 -27.04
CA ALA A 119 5.25 7.69 -28.45
C ALA A 119 4.17 6.64 -28.69
N ASN A 120 3.24 6.91 -29.61
CA ASN A 120 2.14 6.02 -29.94
C ASN A 120 1.27 5.68 -28.71
N GLN A 121 0.72 4.49 -28.67
CA GLN A 121 -0.10 4.05 -27.56
C GLN A 121 0.77 3.74 -26.34
N VAL A 122 0.46 4.37 -25.22
CA VAL A 122 1.10 4.14 -23.92
C VAL A 122 0.07 3.65 -22.91
N SER A 123 0.48 2.75 -22.04
CA SER A 123 -0.28 2.31 -20.89
C SER A 123 0.64 2.29 -19.67
N LYS A 124 0.17 2.82 -18.55
CA LYS A 124 0.91 2.85 -17.28
C LYS A 124 0.06 2.26 -16.17
N SER A 125 0.66 1.37 -15.40
CA SER A 125 0.01 0.77 -14.24
C SER A 125 0.37 1.52 -12.97
N ILE A 126 -0.62 1.72 -12.13
CA ILE A 126 -0.51 2.30 -10.78
C ILE A 126 -0.94 1.21 -9.81
N THR A 127 -0.04 0.84 -8.91
CA THR A 127 -0.26 -0.19 -7.90
C THR A 127 -0.56 0.46 -6.56
N LEU A 128 -1.68 0.09 -5.96
CA LEU A 128 -2.05 0.43 -4.60
C LEU A 128 -1.68 -0.75 -3.70
N THR A 129 -0.91 -0.52 -2.63
CA THR A 129 -0.68 -1.51 -1.59
C THR A 129 -1.76 -1.34 -0.53
N THR A 130 -2.51 -2.40 -0.28
CA THR A 130 -3.71 -2.39 0.57
C THR A 130 -3.69 -3.55 1.56
N ASN A 131 -4.57 -3.51 2.53
CA ASN A 131 -4.83 -4.63 3.44
C ASN A 131 -5.96 -5.56 2.94
N THR A 132 -6.30 -5.52 1.65
CA THR A 132 -7.21 -6.50 1.02
C THR A 132 -6.58 -7.89 1.01
N GLU A 133 -7.35 -8.93 0.77
CA GLU A 133 -6.85 -10.31 0.65
C GLU A 133 -5.71 -10.44 -0.35
N LYS A 134 -5.80 -9.73 -1.49
CA LYS A 134 -4.73 -9.69 -2.51
C LYS A 134 -3.50 -8.89 -2.11
N GLY A 135 -3.60 -8.04 -1.09
CA GLY A 135 -2.52 -7.14 -0.63
C GLY A 135 -2.19 -6.00 -1.60
N SER A 136 -2.69 -6.03 -2.83
CA SER A 136 -2.48 -4.97 -3.81
C SER A 136 -3.55 -4.95 -4.88
N GLU A 137 -3.83 -3.73 -5.38
CA GLU A 137 -4.76 -3.49 -6.48
C GLU A 137 -4.09 -2.65 -7.55
N ILE A 138 -4.56 -2.76 -8.79
CA ILE A 138 -3.95 -2.09 -9.95
C ILE A 138 -5.01 -1.30 -10.71
N VAL A 139 -4.72 -0.02 -10.94
CA VAL A 139 -5.44 0.80 -11.93
C VAL A 139 -4.49 1.20 -13.06
N LYS A 140 -5.04 1.64 -14.19
CA LYS A 140 -4.25 1.98 -15.38
C LYS A 140 -4.64 3.33 -15.94
N ILE A 141 -3.68 3.99 -16.55
CA ILE A 141 -3.92 5.10 -17.46
C ILE A 141 -3.46 4.72 -18.86
N LYS A 142 -4.15 5.22 -19.87
CA LYS A 142 -3.82 5.08 -21.29
C LYS A 142 -3.78 6.44 -21.95
N ALA A 143 -3.00 6.55 -23.01
CA ALA A 143 -2.99 7.69 -23.91
C ALA A 143 -2.39 7.29 -25.25
N PHE A 144 -2.79 7.97 -26.32
CA PHE A 144 -2.08 7.95 -27.58
C PHE A 144 -1.23 9.21 -27.71
N ILE A 145 0.11 9.05 -27.74
CA ILE A 145 1.07 10.16 -27.77
C ILE A 145 1.41 10.48 -29.22
N GLN A 146 0.99 11.65 -29.68
CA GLN A 146 1.40 12.17 -30.98
C GLN A 146 2.80 12.82 -30.89
N PRO A 147 3.66 12.61 -31.89
CA PRO A 147 4.92 13.33 -31.98
C PRO A 147 4.68 14.84 -32.03
N ASP A 148 5.52 15.61 -31.35
CA ASP A 148 5.53 17.06 -31.49
C ASP A 148 6.02 17.39 -32.91
N PRO A 149 5.20 18.04 -33.78
CA PRO A 149 5.59 18.38 -35.14
C PRO A 149 6.77 19.35 -35.20
N ASN A 150 7.04 20.10 -34.11
CA ASN A 150 8.16 21.04 -33.99
C ASN A 150 9.38 20.44 -33.27
N ALA A 151 9.30 19.17 -32.87
CA ALA A 151 10.42 18.51 -32.20
C ALA A 151 11.59 18.35 -33.19
N PRO A 152 12.85 18.67 -32.78
CA PRO A 152 14.01 18.46 -33.64
C PRO A 152 14.11 16.97 -34.00
N VAL A 153 14.08 16.68 -35.30
CA VAL A 153 14.23 15.32 -35.83
C VAL A 153 15.61 14.82 -35.40
N LYS A 154 15.66 13.88 -34.45
CA LYS A 154 16.90 13.13 -34.21
C LYS A 154 17.18 12.32 -35.48
N LYS A 155 18.14 12.81 -36.31
CA LYS A 155 18.66 12.03 -37.43
C LYS A 155 19.12 10.69 -36.85
N ALA A 156 18.53 9.60 -37.33
CA ALA A 156 19.02 8.27 -37.06
C ALA A 156 20.49 8.25 -37.45
N GLY A 157 21.37 7.96 -36.48
CA GLY A 157 22.79 7.86 -36.75
C GLY A 157 23.02 6.83 -37.83
N THR A 158 23.55 7.28 -38.96
CA THR A 158 24.00 6.41 -40.06
C THR A 158 25.11 5.53 -39.44
N THR A 159 24.79 4.26 -39.22
CA THR A 159 25.82 3.27 -38.89
C THR A 159 26.74 3.17 -40.12
N SER A 160 27.90 3.78 -40.03
CA SER A 160 28.96 3.65 -41.02
C SER A 160 29.40 2.18 -41.01
N ILE A 161 29.02 1.43 -41.99
CA ILE A 161 29.54 0.09 -42.27
C ILE A 161 30.93 0.32 -42.91
N ASN A 162 31.99 0.15 -42.12
CA ASN A 162 33.33 0.08 -42.70
C ASN A 162 33.46 -1.21 -43.49
N PRO A 163 33.82 -1.15 -44.80
CA PRO A 163 34.12 -2.36 -45.55
C PRO A 163 35.45 -2.92 -45.02
N VAL A 164 35.40 -4.18 -44.57
CA VAL A 164 36.59 -4.97 -44.26
C VAL A 164 37.34 -5.21 -45.58
N LYS A 165 38.61 -4.85 -45.59
CA LYS A 165 39.58 -5.14 -46.62
C LYS A 165 40.26 -6.47 -46.35
#